data_3467c97c6c4d16d0ccc1d7b15f3dc34a
#
_entry.id   3467c97c6c4d16d0ccc1d7b15f3dc34a
#
_cell.length_a   1.000
_cell.length_b   1.000
_cell.length_c   1.000
_cell.angle_alpha   90.00
_cell.angle_beta   90.00
_cell.angle_gamma   90.00
#
_symmetry.space_group_name_H-M   'P 1'
#
loop_
_entity.id
_entity.type
_entity.pdbx_description
1 polymer ?
#
loop_
_entity_poly.entity_id
_entity_poly.type
_entity_poly.pdbx_seq_one_letter_code
_entity_poly.pdbx_strand_id
1 'polypeptide(L)'
;MENERNAQAAAQPAEEKKPVEEKKPGYPMHKRKYTPLYTIIVFLYGLLVKLLFFMKIEGRENVPKDRNCILMGNHQCLLDPVTLALCVPDREIHFMGKKELFENKALGWVFRQVHGFPVDRGNMDMGAIRTAMGVLKAGETLGIFPEGTRSKTGHMLPLLGGASLLALKSGCDVVPVYIEGSYKPFRRMVVHVGKPIEMADLRAGRMNKETCDALTERMEAA
;
A
#
# COMPACT_ATOMS: atom_id res chain seq x y z
N MET A 1 37.18 -56.06 -35.37
CA MET A 1 35.96 -56.22 -34.56
C MET A 1 36.00 -55.29 -33.37
N GLU A 2 36.25 -54.01 -33.59
CA GLU A 2 36.38 -53.02 -32.50
C GLU A 2 35.83 -51.67 -32.89
N ASN A 3 34.90 -51.59 -33.85
CA ASN A 3 34.44 -50.34 -34.41
C ASN A 3 32.89 -50.16 -34.40
N GLU A 4 32.15 -50.98 -33.66
CA GLU A 4 30.67 -50.90 -33.61
C GLU A 4 30.06 -50.68 -32.26
N ARG A 5 30.81 -50.20 -31.21
CA ARG A 5 30.29 -49.99 -29.89
C ARG A 5 30.11 -48.49 -29.50
N ASN A 6 30.30 -47.54 -30.42
CA ASN A 6 30.27 -46.13 -30.09
C ASN A 6 29.15 -45.32 -30.76
N ALA A 7 28.09 -45.99 -31.23
CA ALA A 7 27.00 -45.31 -31.93
C ALA A 7 25.63 -45.36 -31.20
N GLN A 8 25.63 -45.49 -29.88
CA GLN A 8 24.37 -45.43 -29.09
C GLN A 8 24.50 -44.53 -27.84
N ALA A 9 25.04 -43.30 -27.98
CA ALA A 9 24.75 -42.24 -27.03
C ALA A 9 23.44 -41.58 -27.47
N ALA A 10 22.31 -42.20 -27.10
CA ALA A 10 20.98 -41.68 -27.33
C ALA A 10 20.87 -40.29 -26.72
N ALA A 11 20.55 -39.30 -27.53
CA ALA A 11 20.17 -37.96 -27.12
C ALA A 11 18.99 -38.05 -26.15
N GLN A 12 19.21 -37.71 -24.89
CA GLN A 12 18.13 -37.49 -23.94
C GLN A 12 17.31 -36.31 -24.45
N PRO A 13 15.97 -36.39 -24.53
CA PRO A 13 15.15 -35.28 -24.92
C PRO A 13 15.34 -34.15 -23.89
N ALA A 14 15.59 -32.95 -24.35
CA ALA A 14 15.69 -31.75 -23.52
C ALA A 14 14.42 -31.65 -22.69
N GLU A 15 14.57 -31.71 -21.37
CA GLU A 15 13.49 -31.48 -20.43
C GLU A 15 12.93 -30.06 -20.68
N GLU A 16 11.72 -30.01 -21.22
CA GLU A 16 10.98 -28.76 -21.46
C GLU A 16 10.78 -28.07 -20.09
N LYS A 17 11.61 -27.07 -19.80
CA LYS A 17 11.49 -26.26 -18.57
C LYS A 17 10.11 -25.65 -18.59
N LYS A 18 9.22 -26.14 -17.71
CA LYS A 18 7.94 -25.52 -17.44
C LYS A 18 8.16 -24.01 -17.24
N PRO A 19 7.32 -23.14 -17.83
CA PRO A 19 7.44 -21.70 -17.63
C PRO A 19 7.44 -21.42 -16.13
N VAL A 20 8.44 -20.69 -15.65
CA VAL A 20 8.52 -20.23 -14.28
C VAL A 20 7.33 -19.29 -14.08
N GLU A 21 6.35 -19.73 -13.33
CA GLU A 21 5.18 -18.93 -13.00
C GLU A 21 5.68 -17.69 -12.23
N GLU A 22 5.63 -16.55 -12.88
CA GLU A 22 6.11 -15.30 -12.32
C GLU A 22 5.26 -14.97 -11.09
N LYS A 23 5.85 -15.09 -9.89
CA LYS A 23 5.14 -14.85 -8.64
C LYS A 23 4.65 -13.41 -8.63
N LYS A 24 3.34 -13.22 -8.72
CA LYS A 24 2.71 -11.91 -8.58
C LYS A 24 3.11 -11.28 -7.25
N PRO A 25 3.47 -10.00 -7.24
CA PRO A 25 3.85 -9.31 -6.00
C PRO A 25 2.69 -9.24 -5.00
N GLY A 26 3.01 -9.33 -3.70
CA GLY A 26 2.03 -9.30 -2.60
C GLY A 26 1.58 -10.67 -2.13
N TYR A 27 0.57 -10.68 -1.27
CA TYR A 27 0.00 -11.87 -0.66
C TYR A 27 -1.46 -12.01 -1.08
N PRO A 28 -1.99 -13.25 -1.17
CA PRO A 28 -3.41 -13.48 -1.42
C PRO A 28 -4.27 -12.75 -0.36
N MET A 29 -5.36 -12.16 -0.79
CA MET A 29 -6.26 -11.46 0.13
C MET A 29 -6.87 -12.41 1.15
N HIS A 30 -6.88 -11.98 2.40
CA HIS A 30 -7.57 -12.70 3.46
C HIS A 30 -9.11 -12.68 3.23
N LYS A 31 -9.80 -13.79 3.57
CA LYS A 31 -11.28 -13.82 3.52
C LYS A 31 -11.84 -12.84 4.55
N ARG A 32 -12.65 -11.92 4.10
CA ARG A 32 -13.16 -10.78 4.85
C ARG A 32 -13.86 -11.12 6.15
N LYS A 33 -13.46 -10.43 7.21
CA LYS A 33 -14.31 -10.09 8.33
C LYS A 33 -14.47 -8.57 8.34
N TYR A 34 -15.63 -8.07 7.97
CA TYR A 34 -15.92 -6.65 8.09
C TYR A 34 -16.06 -6.27 9.56
N THR A 35 -15.30 -5.27 10.00
CA THR A 35 -15.50 -4.67 11.31
C THR A 35 -16.70 -3.72 11.22
N PRO A 36 -17.79 -3.96 11.97
CA PRO A 36 -19.02 -3.18 11.81
C PRO A 36 -18.80 -1.68 11.95
N LEU A 37 -18.01 -1.27 12.92
CA LEU A 37 -17.73 0.15 13.15
C LEU A 37 -16.90 0.77 12.01
N TYR A 38 -15.92 0.04 11.45
CA TYR A 38 -15.19 0.48 10.26
C TYR A 38 -16.15 0.73 9.09
N THR A 39 -17.01 -0.24 8.81
CA THR A 39 -17.98 -0.17 7.71
C THR A 39 -18.93 1.02 7.88
N ILE A 40 -19.45 1.23 9.10
CA ILE A 40 -20.34 2.37 9.42
C ILE A 40 -19.60 3.70 9.20
N ILE A 41 -18.40 3.85 9.71
CA ILE A 41 -17.60 5.09 9.58
C ILE A 41 -17.33 5.38 8.10
N VAL A 42 -16.85 4.40 7.33
CA VAL A 42 -16.52 4.58 5.91
C VAL A 42 -17.78 4.89 5.10
N PHE A 43 -18.90 4.22 5.40
CA PHE A 43 -20.18 4.47 4.73
C PHE A 43 -20.71 5.89 5.01
N LEU A 44 -20.79 6.29 6.27
CA LEU A 44 -21.28 7.62 6.66
C LEU A 44 -20.36 8.72 6.11
N TYR A 45 -19.04 8.50 6.17
CA TYR A 45 -18.08 9.41 5.56
C TYR A 45 -18.25 9.48 4.04
N GLY A 46 -18.42 8.34 3.36
CA GLY A 46 -18.67 8.30 1.91
C GLY A 46 -19.91 9.09 1.51
N LEU A 47 -20.99 9.01 2.29
CA LEU A 47 -22.19 9.81 2.08
C LEU A 47 -21.90 11.31 2.29
N LEU A 48 -21.21 11.66 3.37
CA LEU A 48 -20.84 13.04 3.69
C LEU A 48 -19.99 13.67 2.57
N VAL A 49 -18.94 13.01 2.10
CA VAL A 49 -18.06 13.57 1.07
C VAL A 49 -18.76 13.68 -0.28
N LYS A 50 -19.65 12.76 -0.59
CA LYS A 50 -20.45 12.83 -1.81
C LYS A 50 -21.38 14.04 -1.81
N LEU A 51 -21.99 14.33 -0.66
CA LEU A 51 -22.94 15.44 -0.53
C LEU A 51 -22.26 16.81 -0.42
N LEU A 52 -21.16 16.89 0.34
CA LEU A 52 -20.53 18.18 0.68
C LEU A 52 -19.35 18.55 -0.23
N PHE A 53 -18.59 17.57 -0.72
CA PHE A 53 -17.34 17.85 -1.44
C PHE A 53 -17.39 17.42 -2.91
N PHE A 54 -18.54 16.96 -3.42
CA PHE A 54 -18.67 16.47 -4.80
C PHE A 54 -17.51 15.60 -5.23
N MET A 55 -17.10 14.69 -4.33
CA MET A 55 -15.89 13.89 -4.51
C MET A 55 -16.05 12.89 -5.63
N LYS A 56 -15.08 12.85 -6.54
CA LYS A 56 -14.94 11.86 -7.59
C LYS A 56 -13.70 11.02 -7.31
N ILE A 57 -13.78 9.71 -7.50
CA ILE A 57 -12.62 8.81 -7.44
C ILE A 57 -12.42 8.22 -8.82
N GLU A 58 -11.20 8.36 -9.32
CA GLU A 58 -10.77 7.89 -10.65
C GLU A 58 -9.67 6.85 -10.50
N GLY A 59 -9.62 5.85 -11.38
CA GLY A 59 -8.56 4.86 -11.42
C GLY A 59 -8.68 3.73 -10.38
N ARG A 60 -9.85 3.50 -9.75
CA ARG A 60 -10.04 2.40 -8.79
C ARG A 60 -9.68 1.02 -9.34
N GLU A 61 -9.82 0.85 -10.65
CA GLU A 61 -9.47 -0.37 -11.37
C GLU A 61 -7.98 -0.71 -11.31
N ASN A 62 -7.13 0.27 -10.99
CA ASN A 62 -5.69 0.08 -10.84
C ASN A 62 -5.31 -0.67 -9.56
N VAL A 63 -6.21 -0.74 -8.58
CA VAL A 63 -5.95 -1.49 -7.35
C VAL A 63 -6.05 -2.99 -7.62
N PRO A 64 -5.01 -3.80 -7.29
CA PRO A 64 -5.07 -5.25 -7.44
C PRO A 64 -6.25 -5.85 -6.67
N LYS A 65 -7.05 -6.73 -7.31
CA LYS A 65 -8.24 -7.36 -6.69
C LYS A 65 -7.94 -8.73 -6.11
N ASP A 66 -6.91 -9.39 -6.58
CA ASP A 66 -6.53 -10.77 -6.25
C ASP A 66 -5.51 -10.84 -5.10
N ARG A 67 -4.90 -9.74 -4.74
CA ARG A 67 -3.86 -9.63 -3.71
C ARG A 67 -3.91 -8.30 -2.97
N ASN A 68 -3.24 -8.27 -1.83
CA ASN A 68 -3.10 -7.04 -1.05
C ASN A 68 -2.07 -6.07 -1.67
N CYS A 69 -2.12 -4.83 -1.21
CA CYS A 69 -1.20 -3.78 -1.66
C CYS A 69 -0.96 -2.75 -0.56
N ILE A 70 -0.05 -1.84 -0.82
CA ILE A 70 0.15 -0.62 -0.04
C ILE A 70 -0.49 0.52 -0.82
N LEU A 71 -1.48 1.20 -0.24
CA LEU A 71 -1.99 2.45 -0.77
C LEU A 71 -1.16 3.60 -0.21
N MET A 72 -0.55 4.38 -1.09
CA MET A 72 0.31 5.50 -0.74
C MET A 72 -0.39 6.81 -1.11
N GLY A 73 -0.77 7.61 -0.11
CA GLY A 73 -1.48 8.88 -0.33
C GLY A 73 -0.69 10.10 0.11
N ASN A 74 -0.97 11.27 -0.49
CA ASN A 74 -0.57 12.56 0.07
C ASN A 74 -1.41 12.87 1.31
N HIS A 75 -0.85 13.63 2.26
CA HIS A 75 -1.48 13.86 3.56
C HIS A 75 -1.76 15.34 3.81
N GLN A 76 -3.03 15.72 3.77
CA GLN A 76 -3.49 17.10 3.97
C GLN A 76 -4.42 17.25 5.18
N CYS A 77 -5.21 16.20 5.48
CA CYS A 77 -6.28 16.26 6.46
C CYS A 77 -6.35 15.00 7.32
N LEU A 78 -6.98 15.11 8.49
CA LEU A 78 -7.27 13.95 9.33
C LEU A 78 -8.23 12.95 8.67
N LEU A 79 -8.96 13.38 7.67
CA LEU A 79 -9.93 12.56 6.93
C LEU A 79 -9.30 11.75 5.78
N ASP A 80 -8.04 12.02 5.41
CA ASP A 80 -7.38 11.32 4.30
C ASP A 80 -7.37 9.79 4.44
N PRO A 81 -7.16 9.20 5.64
CA PRO A 81 -7.23 7.75 5.80
C PRO A 81 -8.58 7.17 5.38
N VAL A 82 -9.67 7.86 5.75
CA VAL A 82 -11.02 7.40 5.37
C VAL A 82 -11.28 7.64 3.88
N THR A 83 -10.68 8.70 3.29
CA THR A 83 -10.71 8.91 1.84
C THR A 83 -10.00 7.79 1.08
N LEU A 84 -8.83 7.34 1.56
CA LEU A 84 -8.16 6.16 0.98
C LEU A 84 -9.03 4.91 1.10
N ALA A 85 -9.73 4.72 2.22
CA ALA A 85 -10.64 3.60 2.40
C ALA A 85 -11.77 3.58 1.35
N LEU A 86 -12.25 4.73 0.91
CA LEU A 86 -13.24 4.83 -0.16
C LEU A 86 -12.70 4.40 -1.53
N CYS A 87 -11.38 4.40 -1.74
CA CYS A 87 -10.77 3.93 -2.99
C CYS A 87 -10.87 2.41 -3.14
N VAL A 88 -10.99 1.66 -2.05
CA VAL A 88 -11.02 0.19 -2.00
C VAL A 88 -12.20 -0.34 -1.18
N PRO A 89 -13.44 -0.13 -1.63
CA PRO A 89 -14.64 -0.49 -0.87
C PRO A 89 -14.78 -2.00 -0.68
N ASP A 90 -13.95 -2.75 -1.36
CA ASP A 90 -13.91 -4.21 -1.33
C ASP A 90 -13.05 -4.77 -0.20
N ARG A 91 -12.36 -3.99 0.60
CA ARG A 91 -11.48 -4.42 1.70
C ARG A 91 -11.32 -3.35 2.77
N GLU A 92 -10.89 -3.76 3.95
CA GLU A 92 -10.51 -2.86 5.03
C GLU A 92 -9.04 -2.50 4.93
N ILE A 93 -8.68 -1.29 5.35
CA ILE A 93 -7.31 -0.78 5.29
C ILE A 93 -6.80 -0.54 6.71
N HIS A 94 -5.57 -0.94 6.96
CA HIS A 94 -4.83 -0.62 8.17
C HIS A 94 -4.02 0.66 7.98
N PHE A 95 -3.93 1.49 9.02
CA PHE A 95 -3.22 2.77 8.96
C PHE A 95 -2.25 2.95 10.11
N MET A 96 -1.12 3.60 9.83
CA MET A 96 -0.21 4.09 10.86
C MET A 96 -0.71 5.43 11.39
N GLY A 97 -1.03 5.49 12.67
CA GLY A 97 -1.43 6.71 13.36
C GLY A 97 -0.37 7.19 14.34
N LYS A 98 -0.26 8.51 14.54
CA LYS A 98 0.65 9.10 15.54
C LYS A 98 0.38 8.50 16.92
N LYS A 99 1.41 8.07 17.65
CA LYS A 99 1.35 7.39 18.94
C LYS A 99 0.45 8.09 19.95
N GLU A 100 0.52 9.43 20.00
CA GLU A 100 -0.24 10.25 20.95
C GLU A 100 -1.76 10.18 20.73
N LEU A 101 -2.21 9.81 19.51
CA LEU A 101 -3.64 9.57 19.26
C LEU A 101 -4.18 8.35 20.01
N PHE A 102 -3.31 7.43 20.39
CA PHE A 102 -3.66 6.21 21.11
C PHE A 102 -3.52 6.33 22.63
N GLU A 103 -2.95 7.41 23.13
CA GLU A 103 -2.81 7.69 24.57
C GLU A 103 -4.16 8.06 25.21
N ASN A 104 -5.01 8.78 24.49
CA ASN A 104 -6.40 9.00 24.89
C ASN A 104 -7.19 7.69 24.73
N LYS A 105 -7.75 7.17 25.83
CA LYS A 105 -8.43 5.87 25.85
C LYS A 105 -9.60 5.78 24.86
N ALA A 106 -10.44 6.81 24.79
CA ALA A 106 -11.61 6.82 23.91
C ALA A 106 -11.20 6.94 22.43
N LEU A 107 -10.33 7.91 22.14
CA LEU A 107 -9.84 8.13 20.78
C LEU A 107 -9.01 6.95 20.27
N GLY A 108 -8.11 6.43 21.11
CA GLY A 108 -7.30 5.25 20.78
C GLY A 108 -8.16 4.00 20.57
N TRP A 109 -9.27 3.86 21.29
CA TRP A 109 -10.22 2.77 21.04
C TRP A 109 -10.84 2.91 19.64
N VAL A 110 -11.33 4.11 19.27
CA VAL A 110 -11.90 4.38 17.93
C VAL A 110 -10.87 4.09 16.84
N PHE A 111 -9.62 4.58 16.98
CA PHE A 111 -8.57 4.34 16.00
C PHE A 111 -8.28 2.84 15.81
N ARG A 112 -8.27 2.06 16.90
CA ARG A 112 -8.10 0.60 16.80
C ARG A 112 -9.26 -0.07 16.09
N GLN A 113 -10.50 0.41 16.27
CA GLN A 113 -11.68 -0.14 15.56
C GLN A 113 -11.62 0.11 14.05
N VAL A 114 -10.92 1.13 13.61
CA VAL A 114 -10.67 1.43 12.19
C VAL A 114 -9.29 0.97 11.74
N HIS A 115 -8.74 -0.06 12.42
CA HIS A 115 -7.45 -0.69 12.09
C HIS A 115 -6.23 0.24 12.14
N GLY A 116 -6.33 1.32 12.91
CA GLY A 116 -5.19 2.18 13.21
C GLY A 116 -4.24 1.51 14.21
N PHE A 117 -2.94 1.63 13.99
CA PHE A 117 -1.91 1.22 14.95
C PHE A 117 -0.88 2.34 15.15
N PRO A 118 -0.28 2.43 16.35
CA PRO A 118 0.58 3.54 16.69
C PRO A 118 1.93 3.47 15.99
N VAL A 119 2.48 4.64 15.62
CA VAL A 119 3.84 4.84 15.15
C VAL A 119 4.48 6.04 15.85
N ASP A 120 5.70 5.87 16.32
CA ASP A 120 6.54 6.97 16.80
C ASP A 120 7.23 7.64 15.60
N ARG A 121 6.85 8.88 15.32
CA ARG A 121 7.36 9.63 14.15
C ARG A 121 8.70 10.33 14.42
N GLY A 122 9.17 10.34 15.65
CA GLY A 122 10.41 10.99 16.04
C GLY A 122 11.67 10.19 15.66
N ASN A 123 11.53 8.87 15.50
CA ASN A 123 12.62 7.96 15.19
C ASN A 123 12.14 6.85 14.23
N MET A 124 13.10 6.09 13.68
CA MET A 124 12.76 4.90 12.89
C MET A 124 12.12 3.86 13.83
N ASP A 125 10.78 3.82 13.84
CA ASP A 125 10.01 2.90 14.68
C ASP A 125 9.98 1.49 14.06
N MET A 126 10.94 0.66 14.47
CA MET A 126 11.02 -0.74 14.04
C MET A 126 9.81 -1.58 14.51
N GLY A 127 9.14 -1.15 15.59
CA GLY A 127 7.90 -1.78 16.06
C GLY A 127 6.75 -1.55 15.08
N ALA A 128 6.56 -0.31 14.64
CA ALA A 128 5.56 0.03 13.63
C ALA A 128 5.85 -0.66 12.28
N ILE A 129 7.12 -0.71 11.84
CA ILE A 129 7.51 -1.44 10.63
C ILE A 129 7.17 -2.93 10.77
N ARG A 130 7.45 -3.55 11.91
CA ARG A 130 7.14 -4.96 12.16
C ARG A 130 5.63 -5.21 12.15
N THR A 131 4.84 -4.32 12.74
CA THR A 131 3.38 -4.39 12.72
C THR A 131 2.85 -4.28 11.29
N ALA A 132 3.32 -3.30 10.52
CA ALA A 132 2.97 -3.13 9.12
C ALA A 132 3.30 -4.36 8.26
N MET A 133 4.48 -4.94 8.48
CA MET A 133 4.86 -6.19 7.82
C MET A 133 3.95 -7.36 8.21
N GLY A 134 3.51 -7.41 9.47
CA GLY A 134 2.53 -8.39 9.94
C GLY A 134 1.18 -8.26 9.22
N VAL A 135 0.67 -7.03 9.11
CA VAL A 135 -0.55 -6.70 8.35
C VAL A 135 -0.44 -7.19 6.89
N LEU A 136 0.64 -6.80 6.21
CA LEU A 136 0.83 -7.19 4.81
C LEU A 136 0.96 -8.70 4.63
N LYS A 137 1.72 -9.40 5.49
CA LYS A 137 1.86 -10.86 5.45
C LYS A 137 0.56 -11.61 5.74
N ALA A 138 -0.36 -11.01 6.49
CA ALA A 138 -1.70 -11.54 6.71
C ALA A 138 -2.62 -11.38 5.49
N GLY A 139 -2.16 -10.76 4.39
CA GLY A 139 -2.97 -10.50 3.20
C GLY A 139 -3.86 -9.28 3.32
N GLU A 140 -3.63 -8.45 4.36
CA GLU A 140 -4.38 -7.21 4.59
C GLU A 140 -3.74 -6.03 3.85
N THR A 141 -4.54 -5.00 3.54
CA THR A 141 -4.08 -3.80 2.84
C THR A 141 -3.62 -2.74 3.83
N LEU A 142 -2.52 -2.08 3.51
CA LEU A 142 -1.94 -1.02 4.31
C LEU A 142 -2.07 0.32 3.60
N GLY A 143 -2.56 1.34 4.31
CA GLY A 143 -2.53 2.74 3.89
C GLY A 143 -1.38 3.47 4.57
N ILE A 144 -0.57 4.16 3.79
CA ILE A 144 0.54 4.97 4.29
C ILE A 144 0.50 6.39 3.73
N PHE A 145 0.99 7.31 4.54
CA PHE A 145 1.27 8.68 4.13
C PHE A 145 2.78 8.88 4.29
N PRO A 146 3.55 8.73 3.20
CA PRO A 146 5.02 8.68 3.29
C PRO A 146 5.65 9.99 3.69
N GLU A 147 4.92 11.10 3.65
CA GLU A 147 5.32 12.41 4.18
C GLU A 147 5.53 12.39 5.71
N GLY A 148 4.99 11.39 6.42
CA GLY A 148 5.10 11.24 7.87
C GLY A 148 4.35 12.30 8.69
N THR A 149 3.88 13.39 8.08
CA THR A 149 3.08 14.45 8.70
C THR A 149 2.13 15.06 7.68
N ARG A 150 1.16 15.86 8.15
CA ARG A 150 0.23 16.56 7.26
C ARG A 150 0.87 17.82 6.67
N SER A 151 0.75 17.99 5.36
CA SER A 151 1.09 19.24 4.70
C SER A 151 0.13 20.36 5.12
N LYS A 152 0.65 21.52 5.49
CA LYS A 152 -0.13 22.71 5.81
C LYS A 152 -0.30 23.64 4.61
N THR A 153 0.47 23.43 3.57
CA THR A 153 0.53 24.29 2.38
C THR A 153 -0.28 23.73 1.20
N GLY A 154 -0.75 22.47 1.32
CA GLY A 154 -1.42 21.76 0.22
C GLY A 154 -0.45 21.16 -0.81
N HIS A 155 0.86 21.39 -0.69
CA HIS A 155 1.89 20.74 -1.49
C HIS A 155 2.38 19.50 -0.78
N MET A 156 2.69 18.45 -1.55
CA MET A 156 3.27 17.22 -1.02
C MET A 156 4.65 17.52 -0.39
N LEU A 157 4.89 16.96 0.77
CA LEU A 157 6.18 17.04 1.46
C LEU A 157 7.14 15.95 0.95
N PRO A 158 8.45 16.11 1.14
CA PRO A 158 9.43 15.07 0.82
C PRO A 158 9.07 13.75 1.51
N LEU A 159 9.25 12.64 0.81
CA LEU A 159 8.89 11.32 1.31
C LEU A 159 9.96 10.79 2.26
N LEU A 160 9.52 10.08 3.30
CA LEU A 160 10.40 9.41 4.25
C LEU A 160 10.80 8.02 3.70
N GLY A 161 12.08 7.69 3.73
CA GLY A 161 12.62 6.41 3.24
C GLY A 161 12.08 5.15 3.93
N GLY A 162 11.33 5.30 5.03
CA GLY A 162 10.64 4.17 5.68
C GLY A 162 9.56 3.54 4.81
N ALA A 163 8.93 4.32 3.92
CA ALA A 163 7.89 3.82 3.00
C ALA A 163 8.49 2.90 1.92
N SER A 164 9.58 3.32 1.29
CA SER A 164 10.30 2.52 0.29
C SER A 164 10.90 1.25 0.89
N LEU A 165 11.48 1.34 2.09
CA LEU A 165 11.97 0.18 2.82
C LEU A 165 10.86 -0.85 3.08
N LEU A 166 9.68 -0.39 3.52
CA LEU A 166 8.52 -1.25 3.77
C LEU A 166 8.03 -1.92 2.49
N ALA A 167 7.92 -1.15 1.38
CA ALA A 167 7.48 -1.65 0.09
C ALA A 167 8.41 -2.73 -0.47
N LEU A 168 9.72 -2.51 -0.42
CA LEU A 168 10.71 -3.49 -0.86
C LEU A 168 10.71 -4.75 0.01
N LYS A 169 10.67 -4.60 1.35
CA LYS A 169 10.65 -5.74 2.29
C LYS A 169 9.38 -6.58 2.20
N SER A 170 8.24 -5.96 1.98
CA SER A 170 6.97 -6.69 1.93
C SER A 170 6.77 -7.43 0.61
N GLY A 171 7.39 -6.96 -0.46
CA GLY A 171 7.13 -7.45 -1.80
C GLY A 171 5.73 -7.10 -2.34
N CYS A 172 4.96 -6.26 -1.62
CA CYS A 172 3.63 -5.84 -2.06
C CYS A 172 3.71 -4.70 -3.08
N ASP A 173 2.72 -4.62 -3.97
CA ASP A 173 2.58 -3.48 -4.86
C ASP A 173 2.31 -2.21 -4.07
N VAL A 174 2.84 -1.08 -4.55
CA VAL A 174 2.52 0.26 -4.07
C VAL A 174 1.64 0.93 -5.09
N VAL A 175 0.45 1.32 -4.69
CA VAL A 175 -0.53 2.03 -5.52
C VAL A 175 -0.57 3.47 -5.04
N PRO A 176 -0.12 4.45 -5.84
CA PRO A 176 -0.19 5.85 -5.48
C PRO A 176 -1.63 6.36 -5.54
N VAL A 177 -1.99 7.21 -4.60
CA VAL A 177 -3.31 7.85 -4.52
C VAL A 177 -3.09 9.33 -4.26
N TYR A 178 -3.49 10.18 -5.19
CA TYR A 178 -3.39 11.62 -5.04
C TYR A 178 -4.76 12.24 -4.74
N ILE A 179 -4.87 12.91 -3.60
CA ILE A 179 -6.06 13.63 -3.19
C ILE A 179 -5.91 15.08 -3.65
N GLU A 180 -6.60 15.42 -4.73
CA GLU A 180 -6.63 16.75 -5.30
C GLU A 180 -7.76 17.60 -4.71
N GLY A 181 -7.48 18.86 -4.40
CA GLY A 181 -8.45 19.79 -3.84
C GLY A 181 -8.35 19.92 -2.32
N SER A 182 -9.43 20.35 -1.70
CA SER A 182 -9.46 20.61 -0.24
C SER A 182 -10.78 20.19 0.35
N TYR A 183 -10.77 19.83 1.64
CA TYR A 183 -11.97 19.49 2.42
C TYR A 183 -12.79 20.74 2.78
N LYS A 184 -13.07 21.59 1.79
CA LYS A 184 -13.96 22.75 1.93
C LYS A 184 -15.34 22.40 1.37
N PRO A 185 -16.42 22.60 2.12
CA PRO A 185 -17.77 22.31 1.63
C PRO A 185 -18.06 22.99 0.31
N PHE A 186 -18.78 22.28 -0.55
CA PHE A 186 -19.18 22.74 -1.90
C PHE A 186 -18.01 23.01 -2.86
N ARG A 187 -16.83 22.50 -2.57
CA ARG A 187 -15.69 22.45 -3.48
C ARG A 187 -15.51 21.04 -4.01
N ARG A 188 -15.15 20.95 -5.27
CA ARG A 188 -14.86 19.67 -5.92
C ARG A 188 -13.56 19.08 -5.36
N MET A 189 -13.60 17.80 -5.04
CA MET A 189 -12.43 16.98 -4.75
C MET A 189 -12.32 15.87 -5.79
N VAL A 190 -11.12 15.58 -6.24
CA VAL A 190 -10.84 14.41 -7.08
C VAL A 190 -9.77 13.57 -6.40
N VAL A 191 -10.01 12.27 -6.36
CA VAL A 191 -9.03 11.31 -5.84
C VAL A 191 -8.58 10.47 -7.02
N HIS A 192 -7.30 10.58 -7.35
CA HIS A 192 -6.67 9.85 -8.45
C HIS A 192 -5.96 8.63 -7.89
N VAL A 193 -6.38 7.45 -8.33
CA VAL A 193 -5.71 6.19 -8.01
C VAL A 193 -4.83 5.82 -9.20
N GLY A 194 -3.52 5.92 -9.03
CA GLY A 194 -2.54 5.63 -10.05
C GLY A 194 -2.34 4.13 -10.27
N LYS A 195 -1.57 3.77 -11.27
CA LYS A 195 -1.13 2.39 -11.49
C LYS A 195 -0.11 1.98 -10.43
N PRO A 196 0.00 0.68 -10.11
CA PRO A 196 1.07 0.20 -9.24
C PRO A 196 2.44 0.65 -9.75
N ILE A 197 3.28 1.10 -8.82
CA ILE A 197 4.65 1.56 -9.14
C ILE A 197 5.49 0.35 -9.55
N GLU A 198 6.17 0.46 -10.69
CA GLU A 198 7.06 -0.58 -11.17
C GLU A 198 8.29 -0.69 -10.25
N MET A 199 8.52 -1.90 -9.72
CA MET A 199 9.59 -2.19 -8.76
C MET A 199 10.29 -3.53 -9.02
N ALA A 200 10.01 -4.22 -10.12
CA ALA A 200 10.53 -5.54 -10.39
C ALA A 200 12.07 -5.55 -10.42
N ASP A 201 12.68 -4.58 -11.08
CA ASP A 201 14.12 -4.37 -11.16
C ASP A 201 14.76 -4.10 -9.78
N LEU A 202 14.12 -3.28 -8.96
CA LEU A 202 14.60 -2.96 -7.61
C LEU A 202 14.52 -4.16 -6.66
N ARG A 203 13.54 -5.04 -6.86
CA ARG A 203 13.36 -6.27 -6.08
C ARG A 203 14.33 -7.39 -6.48
N ALA A 204 14.78 -7.40 -7.74
CA ALA A 204 15.74 -8.38 -8.23
C ALA A 204 17.17 -8.15 -7.68
N GLY A 205 17.46 -6.91 -7.26
CA GLY A 205 18.75 -6.52 -6.71
C GLY A 205 18.87 -6.73 -5.20
N ARG A 206 20.06 -6.38 -4.67
CA ARG A 206 20.29 -6.36 -3.23
C ARG A 206 19.63 -5.11 -2.63
N MET A 207 18.81 -5.30 -1.61
CA MET A 207 18.21 -4.18 -0.88
C MET A 207 19.30 -3.40 -0.11
N ASN A 208 19.54 -2.16 -0.52
CA ASN A 208 20.48 -1.23 0.06
C ASN A 208 19.87 0.18 0.09
N LYS A 209 20.64 1.17 0.51
CA LYS A 209 20.19 2.56 0.54
C LYS A 209 19.84 3.07 -0.86
N GLU A 210 20.67 2.81 -1.85
CA GLU A 210 20.46 3.24 -3.24
C GLU A 210 19.15 2.71 -3.83
N THR A 211 18.83 1.44 -3.55
CA THR A 211 17.55 0.82 -3.98
C THR A 211 16.34 1.49 -3.31
N CYS A 212 16.47 1.85 -2.02
CA CYS A 212 15.41 2.57 -1.31
C CYS A 212 15.25 4.00 -1.84
N ASP A 213 16.35 4.70 -2.11
CA ASP A 213 16.34 6.07 -2.65
C ASP A 213 15.71 6.06 -4.06
N ALA A 214 16.11 5.13 -4.93
CA ALA A 214 15.54 4.97 -6.27
C ALA A 214 14.02 4.70 -6.23
N LEU A 215 13.55 3.89 -5.27
CA LEU A 215 12.12 3.68 -5.11
C LEU A 215 11.42 4.94 -4.58
N THR A 216 12.05 5.69 -3.67
CA THR A 216 11.49 6.95 -3.17
C THR A 216 11.31 7.95 -4.30
N GLU A 217 12.28 8.10 -5.20
CA GLU A 217 12.16 8.94 -6.40
C GLU A 217 11.00 8.51 -7.31
N ARG A 218 10.80 7.20 -7.52
CA ARG A 218 9.64 6.70 -8.27
C ARG A 218 8.32 6.98 -7.56
N MET A 219 8.30 6.91 -6.23
CA MET A 219 7.12 7.24 -5.44
C MET A 219 6.78 8.73 -5.50
N GLU A 220 7.79 9.61 -5.57
CA GLU A 220 7.61 11.06 -5.70
C GLU A 220 7.15 11.47 -7.10
N ALA A 221 7.50 10.68 -8.12
CA ALA A 221 7.13 10.92 -9.52
C ALA A 221 5.75 10.37 -9.90
N ALA A 222 5.15 9.53 -9.05
CA ALA A 222 3.91 8.81 -9.35
C ALA A 222 2.67 9.55 -8.85
#